data_b5ca7e73d6b1d30f0e2d200f905f08e3
#
_entry.id   b5ca7e73d6b1d30f0e2d200f905f08e3
#
_cell.length_a   1.000
_cell.length_b   1.000
_cell.length_c   1.000
_cell.angle_alpha   90.00
_cell.angle_beta   90.00
_cell.angle_gamma   90.00
#
_symmetry.space_group_name_H-M   'P 1'
#
loop_
_entity.id
_entity.type
_entity.pdbx_description
1 polymer ?
#
loop_
_entity_poly.entity_id
_entity_poly.type
_entity_poly.pdbx_seq_one_letter_code
_entity_poly.pdbx_strand_id
1 'polypeptide(L)'
;MLLKAETEIGEYETAEELFDRLAVIGGDLLLKTIDGLEKGSITPTPQNDEEHTYAPMISRETGVIDWSKSAPEISKLICGMNSWPLACTKYKDGILKIVSARVCDENSDKEAGEILALEKGKGLKISCGEGTLYIVTAQFPNSKKMNVEDYARGHEIELGVVLGKE
;
A
#
# COMPACT_ATOMS: atom_id res chain seq x y z
N MET A 1 -19.54 4.04 22.07
CA MET A 1 -18.92 5.17 21.33
C MET A 1 -19.52 6.48 21.87
N LEU A 2 -18.72 7.58 21.91
CA LEU A 2 -19.21 8.89 22.31
C LEU A 2 -19.48 9.78 21.11
N LEU A 3 -18.47 9.98 20.26
CA LEU A 3 -18.57 10.64 18.96
C LEU A 3 -17.80 9.83 17.91
N LYS A 4 -18.11 10.05 16.64
CA LYS A 4 -17.34 9.51 15.52
C LYS A 4 -17.17 10.58 14.44
N ALA A 5 -16.09 10.50 13.70
CA ALA A 5 -15.85 11.23 12.48
C ALA A 5 -15.49 10.25 11.38
N GLU A 6 -15.98 10.48 10.18
CA GLU A 6 -15.72 9.64 9.01
C GLU A 6 -14.89 10.44 8.01
N THR A 7 -14.00 9.76 7.31
CA THR A 7 -13.17 10.33 6.26
C THR A 7 -12.91 9.30 5.18
N GLU A 8 -12.86 9.72 3.93
CA GLU A 8 -12.52 8.85 2.81
C GLU A 8 -11.02 8.54 2.78
N ILE A 9 -10.67 7.35 2.32
CA ILE A 9 -9.28 6.97 2.06
C ILE A 9 -9.00 7.26 0.58
N GLY A 10 -7.96 8.04 0.30
CA GLY A 10 -7.53 8.38 -1.05
C GLY A 10 -7.08 7.15 -1.84
N GLU A 11 -7.18 7.19 -3.16
CA GLU A 11 -6.88 6.04 -4.04
C GLU A 11 -5.47 5.48 -3.85
N TYR A 12 -4.49 6.37 -3.67
CA TYR A 12 -3.08 6.02 -3.45
C TYR A 12 -2.55 6.54 -2.11
N GLU A 13 -3.45 6.87 -1.19
CA GLU A 13 -3.08 7.31 0.15
C GLU A 13 -2.44 6.16 0.91
N THR A 14 -1.27 6.41 1.48
CA THR A 14 -0.57 5.43 2.29
C THR A 14 -1.11 5.34 3.70
N ALA A 15 -0.86 4.23 4.38
CA ALA A 15 -1.24 4.07 5.78
C ALA A 15 -0.61 5.14 6.68
N GLU A 16 0.61 5.59 6.39
CA GLU A 16 1.29 6.67 7.12
C GLU A 16 0.58 8.02 6.94
N GLU A 17 0.25 8.39 5.69
CA GLU A 17 -0.48 9.63 5.40
C GLU A 17 -1.89 9.63 6.04
N LEU A 18 -2.59 8.50 5.95
CA LEU A 18 -3.89 8.33 6.60
C LEU A 18 -3.77 8.43 8.13
N PHE A 19 -2.73 7.82 8.73
CA PHE A 19 -2.48 7.88 10.16
C PHE A 19 -2.30 9.32 10.64
N ASP A 20 -1.46 10.10 9.95
CA ASP A 20 -1.22 11.50 10.28
C ASP A 20 -2.51 12.33 10.18
N ARG A 21 -3.29 12.11 9.14
CA ARG A 21 -4.58 12.80 8.96
C ARG A 21 -5.61 12.41 10.03
N LEU A 22 -5.68 11.13 10.37
CA LEU A 22 -6.56 10.64 11.43
C LEU A 22 -6.15 11.16 12.81
N ALA A 23 -4.85 11.36 13.07
CA ALA A 23 -4.38 11.95 14.31
C ALA A 23 -4.91 13.38 14.52
N VAL A 24 -4.93 14.18 13.46
CA VAL A 24 -5.50 15.54 13.51
C VAL A 24 -7.02 15.50 13.74
N ILE A 25 -7.74 14.69 12.94
CA ILE A 25 -9.20 14.52 13.07
C ILE A 25 -9.56 14.01 14.47
N GLY A 26 -8.81 13.05 14.99
CA GLY A 26 -9.00 12.47 16.30
C GLY A 26 -8.76 13.46 17.44
N GLY A 27 -7.75 14.33 17.32
CA GLY A 27 -7.49 15.41 18.26
C GLY A 27 -8.66 16.40 18.37
N ASP A 28 -9.16 16.86 17.22
CA ASP A 28 -10.31 17.75 17.16
C ASP A 28 -11.58 17.09 17.71
N LEU A 29 -11.78 15.81 17.39
CA LEU A 29 -12.92 15.05 17.87
C LEU A 29 -12.87 14.83 19.38
N LEU A 30 -11.68 14.60 19.94
CA LEU A 30 -11.46 14.44 21.37
C LEU A 30 -11.85 15.73 22.12
N LEU A 31 -11.41 16.88 21.66
CA LEU A 31 -11.76 18.17 22.29
C LEU A 31 -13.29 18.39 22.29
N LYS A 32 -13.95 18.13 21.16
CA LYS A 32 -15.42 18.20 21.07
C LYS A 32 -16.12 17.22 22.01
N THR A 33 -15.54 16.03 22.18
CA THR A 33 -16.08 15.00 23.06
C THR A 33 -15.99 15.42 24.52
N ILE A 34 -14.86 15.98 24.95
CA ILE A 34 -14.67 16.48 26.34
C ILE A 34 -15.66 17.60 26.63
N ASP A 35 -15.73 18.62 25.74
CA ASP A 35 -16.67 19.73 25.88
C ASP A 35 -18.14 19.26 25.96
N GLY A 36 -18.50 18.30 25.12
CA GLY A 36 -19.85 17.72 25.11
C GLY A 36 -20.18 16.89 26.37
N LEU A 37 -19.20 16.20 26.94
CA LEU A 37 -19.37 15.48 28.21
C LEU A 37 -19.54 16.45 29.36
N GLU A 38 -18.74 17.52 29.44
CA GLU A 38 -18.87 18.56 30.47
C GLU A 38 -20.23 19.24 30.43
N LYS A 39 -20.77 19.49 29.24
CA LYS A 39 -22.10 20.08 29.03
C LYS A 39 -23.24 19.06 29.17
N GLY A 40 -22.99 17.81 29.34
CA GLY A 40 -24.00 16.75 29.38
C GLY A 40 -24.78 16.58 28.05
N SER A 41 -24.21 17.00 26.93
CA SER A 41 -24.83 16.97 25.60
C SER A 41 -24.58 15.70 24.79
N ILE A 42 -23.70 14.81 25.26
CA ILE A 42 -23.37 13.55 24.59
C ILE A 42 -24.01 12.38 25.28
N THR A 43 -24.70 11.55 24.50
CA THR A 43 -25.23 10.26 24.96
C THR A 43 -24.37 9.15 24.37
N PRO A 44 -23.80 8.24 25.21
CA PRO A 44 -23.03 7.10 24.73
C PRO A 44 -23.88 6.17 23.86
N THR A 45 -23.33 5.78 22.69
CA THR A 45 -23.97 4.79 21.81
C THR A 45 -23.23 3.45 21.97
N PRO A 46 -23.93 2.35 22.29
CA PRO A 46 -23.33 1.01 22.30
C PRO A 46 -22.74 0.66 20.92
N GLN A 47 -21.67 -0.12 20.91
CA GLN A 47 -21.15 -0.68 19.67
C GLN A 47 -22.01 -1.89 19.28
N ASN A 48 -22.21 -2.08 17.97
CA ASN A 48 -22.85 -3.29 17.46
C ASN A 48 -21.81 -4.39 17.31
N ASP A 49 -21.86 -5.38 18.20
CA ASP A 49 -20.91 -6.49 18.23
C ASP A 49 -21.08 -7.47 17.06
N GLU A 50 -22.24 -7.45 16.37
CA GLU A 50 -22.47 -8.29 15.19
C GLU A 50 -21.81 -7.75 13.93
N GLU A 51 -21.50 -6.46 13.89
CA GLU A 51 -20.87 -5.77 12.75
C GLU A 51 -19.37 -5.53 12.93
N HIS A 52 -18.78 -6.04 14.00
CA HIS A 52 -17.36 -5.82 14.24
C HIS A 52 -16.49 -6.56 13.20
N THR A 53 -15.38 -5.95 12.84
CA THR A 53 -14.32 -6.58 12.05
C THR A 53 -13.05 -6.70 12.88
N TYR A 54 -12.35 -7.82 12.73
CA TYR A 54 -11.08 -8.02 13.41
C TYR A 54 -9.92 -7.55 12.55
N ALA A 55 -9.13 -6.61 13.06
CA ALA A 55 -7.89 -6.15 12.44
C ALA A 55 -6.69 -6.81 13.14
N PRO A 56 -6.12 -7.90 12.59
CA PRO A 56 -4.97 -8.57 13.18
C PRO A 56 -3.73 -7.68 13.16
N MET A 57 -2.77 -8.00 14.04
CA MET A 57 -1.49 -7.32 14.06
C MET A 57 -0.73 -7.57 12.75
N ILE A 58 -0.26 -6.49 12.12
CA ILE A 58 0.53 -6.57 10.90
C ILE A 58 1.90 -7.18 11.21
N SER A 59 2.36 -8.09 10.36
CA SER A 59 3.68 -8.71 10.40
C SER A 59 4.43 -8.49 9.08
N ARG A 60 5.68 -8.94 8.99
CA ARG A 60 6.45 -8.84 7.74
C ARG A 60 5.86 -9.70 6.63
N GLU A 61 5.32 -10.84 7.00
CA GLU A 61 4.67 -11.79 6.08
C GLU A 61 3.43 -11.17 5.41
N THR A 62 2.73 -10.28 6.13
CA THR A 62 1.58 -9.53 5.57
C THR A 62 1.98 -8.68 4.37
N GLY A 63 3.24 -8.22 4.31
CA GLY A 63 3.75 -7.40 3.21
C GLY A 63 4.21 -8.19 1.98
N VAL A 64 4.19 -9.52 2.01
CA VAL A 64 4.60 -10.33 0.85
C VAL A 64 3.54 -10.24 -0.25
N ILE A 65 3.96 -9.80 -1.44
CA ILE A 65 3.06 -9.60 -2.57
C ILE A 65 2.73 -10.94 -3.21
N ASP A 66 1.44 -11.23 -3.33
CA ASP A 66 0.88 -12.27 -4.18
C ASP A 66 0.52 -11.66 -5.55
N TRP A 67 1.38 -11.88 -6.54
CA TRP A 67 1.20 -11.34 -7.88
C TRP A 67 0.01 -11.94 -8.64
N SER A 68 -0.58 -13.05 -8.17
CA SER A 68 -1.80 -13.63 -8.75
C SER A 68 -3.06 -12.79 -8.49
N LYS A 69 -2.97 -11.80 -7.59
CA LYS A 69 -4.03 -10.83 -7.31
C LYS A 69 -4.15 -9.79 -8.42
N SER A 70 -5.25 -9.04 -8.40
CA SER A 70 -5.46 -7.91 -9.32
C SER A 70 -4.52 -6.74 -9.01
N ALA A 71 -4.20 -5.94 -10.03
CA ALA A 71 -3.37 -4.74 -9.88
C ALA A 71 -3.92 -3.75 -8.82
N PRO A 72 -5.25 -3.49 -8.72
CA PRO A 72 -5.82 -2.69 -7.65
C PRO A 72 -5.59 -3.29 -6.25
N GLU A 73 -5.75 -4.61 -6.05
CA GLU A 73 -5.52 -5.26 -4.75
C GLU A 73 -4.05 -5.13 -4.33
N ILE A 74 -3.12 -5.36 -5.26
CA ILE A 74 -1.67 -5.20 -5.00
C ILE A 74 -1.33 -3.75 -4.69
N SER A 75 -1.91 -2.77 -5.43
CA SER A 75 -1.73 -1.35 -5.15
C SER A 75 -2.20 -0.97 -3.75
N LYS A 76 -3.36 -1.48 -3.31
CA LYS A 76 -3.87 -1.27 -1.95
C LYS A 76 -2.97 -1.89 -0.89
N LEU A 77 -2.44 -3.09 -1.13
CA LEU A 77 -1.45 -3.70 -0.23
C LEU A 77 -0.21 -2.81 -0.11
N ILE A 78 0.32 -2.30 -1.22
CA ILE A 78 1.50 -1.41 -1.21
C ILE A 78 1.22 -0.15 -0.39
N CYS A 79 0.06 0.49 -0.57
CA CYS A 79 -0.34 1.65 0.21
C CYS A 79 -0.49 1.31 1.71
N GLY A 80 -1.18 0.22 2.03
CA GLY A 80 -1.44 -0.20 3.40
C GLY A 80 -0.21 -0.67 4.18
N MET A 81 0.81 -1.18 3.48
CA MET A 81 2.08 -1.61 4.10
C MET A 81 3.13 -0.48 4.18
N ASN A 82 2.88 0.69 3.65
CA ASN A 82 3.75 1.85 3.75
C ASN A 82 3.44 2.62 5.06
N SER A 83 4.38 2.92 5.93
CA SER A 83 5.84 2.87 5.80
C SER A 83 6.46 1.57 6.35
N TRP A 84 5.72 0.77 7.08
CA TRP A 84 6.18 -0.49 7.67
C TRP A 84 5.07 -1.56 7.55
N PRO A 85 5.42 -2.82 7.21
CA PRO A 85 6.75 -3.40 6.94
C PRO A 85 7.30 -3.14 5.54
N LEU A 86 6.60 -2.44 4.66
CA LEU A 86 6.69 -2.31 3.23
C LEU A 86 6.24 -3.58 2.50
N ALA A 87 5.53 -3.39 1.40
CA ALA A 87 5.23 -4.49 0.49
C ALA A 87 6.53 -4.99 -0.15
N CYS A 88 6.69 -6.31 -0.26
CA CYS A 88 7.92 -6.90 -0.74
C CYS A 88 7.68 -8.15 -1.60
N THR A 89 8.67 -8.46 -2.42
CA THR A 89 8.68 -9.63 -3.28
C THR A 89 10.10 -10.13 -3.49
N LYS A 90 10.26 -11.40 -3.84
CA LYS A 90 11.55 -11.93 -4.24
C LYS A 90 11.95 -11.38 -5.61
N TYR A 91 13.20 -10.96 -5.75
CA TYR A 91 13.79 -10.50 -6.99
C TYR A 91 15.22 -11.03 -7.09
N LYS A 92 15.46 -11.98 -8.00
CA LYS A 92 16.74 -12.71 -8.09
C LYS A 92 17.10 -13.30 -6.70
N ASP A 93 18.31 -13.10 -6.24
CA ASP A 93 18.79 -13.62 -4.96
C ASP A 93 18.45 -12.72 -3.75
N GLY A 94 17.57 -11.72 -3.93
CA GLY A 94 17.26 -10.76 -2.88
C GLY A 94 15.79 -10.37 -2.78
N ILE A 95 15.52 -9.41 -1.91
CA ILE A 95 14.17 -8.88 -1.69
C ILE A 95 14.08 -7.48 -2.28
N LEU A 96 13.12 -7.31 -3.17
CA LEU A 96 12.67 -6.01 -3.67
C LEU A 96 11.54 -5.51 -2.76
N LYS A 97 11.71 -4.33 -2.15
CA LYS A 97 10.66 -3.67 -1.40
C LYS A 97 10.02 -2.59 -2.25
N ILE A 98 8.70 -2.58 -2.32
CA ILE A 98 7.94 -1.65 -3.15
C ILE A 98 7.33 -0.58 -2.24
N VAL A 99 7.61 0.67 -2.57
CA VAL A 99 7.21 1.82 -1.76
C VAL A 99 5.99 2.52 -2.35
N SER A 100 5.97 2.65 -3.68
CA SER A 100 4.81 3.21 -4.37
C SER A 100 4.61 2.56 -5.74
N ALA A 101 3.35 2.43 -6.11
CA ALA A 101 2.94 1.88 -7.39
C ALA A 101 1.71 2.62 -7.92
N ARG A 102 1.42 2.43 -9.21
CA ARG A 102 0.23 2.95 -9.89
C ARG A 102 -0.40 1.86 -10.73
N VAL A 103 -1.70 1.72 -10.64
CA VAL A 103 -2.47 0.81 -11.49
C VAL A 103 -2.43 1.31 -12.93
N CYS A 104 -2.33 0.38 -13.86
CA CYS A 104 -2.44 0.66 -15.29
C CYS A 104 -3.67 -0.09 -15.83
N ASP A 105 -4.46 0.59 -16.65
CA ASP A 105 -5.70 0.04 -17.22
C ASP A 105 -5.46 -0.99 -18.35
N GLU A 106 -4.19 -1.29 -18.63
CA GLU A 106 -3.82 -2.28 -19.65
C GLU A 106 -3.73 -3.67 -19.05
N ASN A 107 -4.28 -4.66 -19.72
CA ASN A 107 -4.12 -6.06 -19.37
C ASN A 107 -2.86 -6.65 -20.01
N SER A 108 -2.38 -7.75 -19.45
CA SER A 108 -1.28 -8.55 -19.98
C SER A 108 -1.69 -10.03 -20.04
N ASP A 109 -1.23 -10.73 -21.06
CA ASP A 109 -1.31 -12.18 -21.19
C ASP A 109 -0.07 -12.90 -20.63
N LYS A 110 0.84 -12.14 -20.05
CA LYS A 110 2.09 -12.60 -19.47
C LYS A 110 1.86 -13.15 -18.07
N GLU A 111 2.86 -13.88 -17.59
CA GLU A 111 2.81 -14.46 -16.25
C GLU A 111 2.69 -13.39 -15.16
N ALA A 112 1.87 -13.66 -14.16
CA ALA A 112 1.73 -12.76 -13.00
C ALA A 112 3.08 -12.60 -12.28
N GLY A 113 3.49 -11.34 -12.06
CA GLY A 113 4.82 -10.98 -11.55
C GLY A 113 5.87 -10.73 -12.62
N GLU A 114 5.59 -10.99 -13.91
CA GLU A 114 6.57 -10.76 -14.99
C GLU A 114 6.84 -9.27 -15.19
N ILE A 115 8.12 -8.91 -15.26
CA ILE A 115 8.58 -7.56 -15.59
C ILE A 115 8.43 -7.36 -17.10
N LEU A 116 7.50 -6.50 -17.51
CA LEU A 116 7.12 -6.28 -18.90
C LEU A 116 7.95 -5.21 -19.59
N ALA A 117 8.15 -4.08 -18.93
CA ALA A 117 8.83 -2.92 -19.49
C ALA A 117 9.30 -1.96 -18.41
N LEU A 118 10.29 -1.13 -18.73
CA LEU A 118 10.60 0.09 -18.01
C LEU A 118 10.15 1.27 -18.88
N GLU A 119 9.11 1.99 -18.46
CA GLU A 119 8.52 3.09 -19.20
C GLU A 119 8.90 4.43 -18.58
N LYS A 120 9.50 5.30 -19.39
CA LYS A 120 9.92 6.63 -18.94
C LYS A 120 8.74 7.47 -18.44
N GLY A 121 8.88 8.03 -17.24
CA GLY A 121 7.87 8.85 -16.57
C GLY A 121 6.77 8.06 -15.90
N LYS A 122 6.75 6.71 -16.02
CA LYS A 122 5.74 5.84 -15.40
C LYS A 122 6.35 4.86 -14.39
N GLY A 123 7.50 4.25 -14.73
CA GLY A 123 8.18 3.28 -13.89
C GLY A 123 8.26 1.89 -14.48
N LEU A 124 8.40 0.87 -13.64
CA LEU A 124 8.57 -0.54 -14.02
C LEU A 124 7.21 -1.22 -14.11
N LYS A 125 6.82 -1.62 -15.32
CA LYS A 125 5.53 -2.27 -15.61
C LYS A 125 5.61 -3.75 -15.28
N ILE A 126 4.66 -4.22 -14.46
CA ILE A 126 4.56 -5.61 -14.00
C ILE A 126 3.21 -6.17 -14.38
N SER A 127 3.17 -7.43 -14.84
CA SER A 127 1.96 -8.20 -15.03
C SER A 127 1.37 -8.62 -13.67
N CYS A 128 0.07 -8.53 -13.50
CA CYS A 128 -0.66 -9.01 -12.33
C CYS A 128 -1.62 -10.13 -12.73
N GLY A 129 -2.27 -10.78 -11.77
CA GLY A 129 -3.30 -11.77 -12.07
C GLY A 129 -4.45 -11.19 -12.89
N GLU A 130 -4.76 -9.91 -12.65
CA GLU A 130 -5.66 -9.11 -13.46
C GLU A 130 -5.09 -7.69 -13.58
N GLY A 131 -4.94 -7.20 -14.81
CA GLY A 131 -4.36 -5.88 -15.10
C GLY A 131 -2.84 -5.84 -14.98
N THR A 132 -2.31 -4.64 -14.99
CA THR A 132 -0.87 -4.36 -14.83
C THR A 132 -0.63 -3.22 -13.83
N LEU A 133 0.58 -3.16 -13.31
CA LEU A 133 0.99 -2.20 -12.28
C LEU A 133 2.32 -1.57 -12.65
N TYR A 134 2.48 -0.27 -12.46
CA TYR A 134 3.78 0.40 -12.50
C TYR A 134 4.36 0.53 -11.11
N ILE A 135 5.52 -0.06 -10.85
CA ILE A 135 6.33 0.24 -9.67
C ILE A 135 7.06 1.55 -9.94
N VAL A 136 6.82 2.57 -9.10
CA VAL A 136 7.40 3.91 -9.25
C VAL A 136 8.61 4.08 -8.35
N THR A 137 8.46 3.76 -7.07
CA THR A 137 9.52 3.86 -6.08
C THR A 137 9.73 2.52 -5.41
N ALA A 138 10.98 2.08 -5.35
CA ALA A 138 11.33 0.80 -4.75
C ALA A 138 12.70 0.86 -4.05
N GLN A 139 12.96 -0.17 -3.27
CA GLN A 139 14.28 -0.46 -2.71
C GLN A 139 14.73 -1.83 -3.26
N PHE A 140 15.62 -1.80 -4.23
CA PHE A 140 16.25 -3.01 -4.77
C PHE A 140 17.21 -3.64 -3.74
N PRO A 141 17.54 -4.94 -3.87
CA PRO A 141 18.53 -5.57 -3.00
C PRO A 141 19.83 -4.76 -2.93
N ASN A 142 20.35 -4.59 -1.72
CA ASN A 142 21.59 -3.84 -1.44
C ASN A 142 21.60 -2.37 -1.89
N SER A 143 20.42 -1.78 -2.17
CA SER A 143 20.31 -0.38 -2.58
C SER A 143 19.48 0.45 -1.58
N LYS A 144 19.47 1.77 -1.77
CA LYS A 144 18.58 2.68 -1.06
C LYS A 144 17.22 2.75 -1.76
N LYS A 145 16.20 3.19 -1.02
CA LYS A 145 14.90 3.57 -1.58
C LYS A 145 15.09 4.71 -2.60
N MET A 146 14.63 4.49 -3.84
CA MET A 146 14.72 5.48 -4.92
C MET A 146 13.69 5.23 -6.00
N ASN A 147 13.51 6.19 -6.90
CA ASN A 147 12.73 5.99 -8.11
C ASN A 147 13.35 4.88 -8.96
N VAL A 148 12.51 4.03 -9.54
CA VAL A 148 12.97 2.88 -10.35
C VAL A 148 13.77 3.32 -11.58
N GLU A 149 13.41 4.45 -12.17
CA GLU A 149 14.16 5.00 -13.32
C GLU A 149 15.57 5.47 -12.92
N ASP A 150 15.73 6.02 -11.71
CA ASP A 150 17.04 6.41 -11.21
C ASP A 150 17.93 5.19 -10.94
N TYR A 151 17.34 4.11 -10.39
CA TYR A 151 18.04 2.85 -10.24
C TYR A 151 18.52 2.28 -11.58
N ALA A 152 17.66 2.31 -12.60
CA ALA A 152 17.94 1.79 -13.94
C ALA A 152 19.03 2.57 -14.70
N ARG A 153 19.39 3.79 -14.31
CA ARG A 153 20.52 4.53 -14.92
C ARG A 153 21.88 3.88 -14.63
N GLY A 154 21.98 3.16 -13.53
CA GLY A 154 23.24 2.52 -13.11
C GLY A 154 23.16 1.00 -13.05
N HIS A 155 21.98 0.42 -13.24
CA HIS A 155 21.75 -1.02 -13.08
C HIS A 155 20.79 -1.52 -14.16
N GLU A 156 21.13 -2.62 -14.78
CA GLU A 156 20.23 -3.28 -15.72
C GLU A 156 19.07 -3.97 -15.00
N ILE A 157 17.85 -3.66 -15.42
CA ILE A 157 16.64 -4.37 -15.00
C ILE A 157 16.24 -5.30 -16.13
N GLU A 158 16.38 -6.59 -15.91
CA GLU A 158 16.10 -7.62 -16.89
C GLU A 158 14.59 -7.81 -17.08
N LEU A 159 14.13 -7.65 -18.32
CA LEU A 159 12.73 -7.89 -18.69
C LEU A 159 12.45 -9.39 -18.78
N GLY A 160 11.20 -9.80 -18.53
CA GLY A 160 10.79 -11.20 -18.52
C GLY A 160 11.10 -11.94 -17.21
N VAL A 161 11.81 -11.33 -16.26
CA VAL A 161 11.98 -11.89 -14.92
C VAL A 161 10.63 -11.89 -14.20
N VAL A 162 10.29 -13.00 -13.54
CA VAL A 162 9.05 -13.14 -12.76
C VAL A 162 9.36 -12.91 -11.28
N LEU A 163 8.79 -11.85 -10.73
CA LEU A 163 8.89 -11.51 -9.31
C LEU A 163 8.18 -12.55 -8.44
N GLY A 164 8.73 -12.84 -7.26
CA GLY A 164 8.15 -13.78 -6.30
C GLY A 164 8.50 -15.24 -6.54
N LYS A 165 9.11 -15.58 -7.67
CA LYS A 165 9.61 -16.94 -7.94
C LYS A 165 11.03 -17.18 -7.42
N GLU A 166 11.34 -18.47 -7.19
CA GLU A 166 12.70 -18.96 -6.88
C GLU A 166 13.58 -19.03 -8.12
#